data_abf8c75c699603c5e08b508d6ba03079
#
_entry.id   abf8c75c699603c5e08b508d6ba03079
#
_cell.length_a   1.000
_cell.length_b   1.000
_cell.length_c   1.000
_cell.angle_alpha   90.00
_cell.angle_beta   90.00
_cell.angle_gamma   90.00
#
_symmetry.space_group_name_H-M   'P 1'
#
loop_
_entity.id
_entity.type
_entity.pdbx_description
1 polymer ?
#
loop_
_entity_poly.entity_id
_entity_poly.type
_entity_poly.pdbx_seq_one_letter_code
_entity_poly.pdbx_strand_id
1 'polypeptide(L)'
;MSKLSIEFFHDAICSFCFPMSYRMRQIEKLMPDLEIIHRSFALVREEYDFDVMFGSREEAKEEILGHWEHANENDDLHRFNIEGMRKADFLFPGSMKGLLACKAAYFAGGSASYWDVFDALQNALFVQNRNIEELDIIYECIRENGIDFEKWEQHYNSNNTKEAVEKDLLLARQ
;
A
#
# COMPACT_ATOMS: atom_id res chain seq x y z
N MET A 1 6.28 3.24 -31.92
CA MET A 1 5.21 2.37 -31.39
C MET A 1 4.70 2.97 -30.09
N SER A 2 3.36 3.01 -29.88
CA SER A 2 2.81 3.46 -28.60
C SER A 2 3.24 2.46 -27.52
N LYS A 3 3.84 2.96 -26.44
CA LYS A 3 4.24 2.16 -25.30
C LYS A 3 2.97 1.63 -24.62
N LEU A 4 2.89 0.35 -24.36
CA LEU A 4 1.76 -0.21 -23.62
C LEU A 4 1.88 0.23 -22.15
N SER A 5 0.78 0.71 -21.56
CA SER A 5 0.74 1.11 -20.16
C SER A 5 -0.41 0.41 -19.42
N ILE A 6 -0.16 0.08 -18.16
CA ILE A 6 -1.18 -0.41 -17.21
C ILE A 6 -1.28 0.61 -16.09
N GLU A 7 -2.48 1.12 -15.82
CA GLU A 7 -2.76 1.88 -14.61
C GLU A 7 -3.15 0.91 -13.49
N PHE A 8 -2.31 0.81 -12.48
CA PHE A 8 -2.49 -0.08 -11.33
C PHE A 8 -3.00 0.71 -10.13
N PHE A 9 -4.31 0.67 -9.92
CA PHE A 9 -4.96 1.24 -8.75
C PHE A 9 -4.81 0.29 -7.56
N HIS A 10 -4.23 0.76 -6.47
CA HIS A 10 -3.92 -0.06 -5.31
C HIS A 10 -3.83 0.73 -4.01
N ASP A 11 -3.84 -0.02 -2.91
CA ASP A 11 -3.74 0.48 -1.55
C ASP A 11 -2.79 -0.41 -0.73
N ALA A 12 -1.96 0.18 0.11
CA ALA A 12 -1.02 -0.57 0.95
C ALA A 12 -1.71 -1.47 2.00
N ILE A 13 -2.96 -1.18 2.34
CA ILE A 13 -3.77 -2.00 3.27
C ILE A 13 -4.65 -3.02 2.56
N CYS A 14 -4.69 -3.03 1.24
CA CYS A 14 -5.50 -3.95 0.45
C CYS A 14 -4.85 -5.35 0.40
N SER A 15 -5.49 -6.34 1.02
CA SER A 15 -4.96 -7.70 1.06
C SER A 15 -4.76 -8.30 -0.33
N PHE A 16 -5.71 -8.12 -1.25
CA PHE A 16 -5.58 -8.64 -2.62
C PHE A 16 -4.56 -7.88 -3.47
N CYS A 17 -4.17 -6.68 -3.09
CA CYS A 17 -3.09 -5.95 -3.75
C CYS A 17 -1.71 -6.58 -3.48
N PHE A 18 -1.54 -7.31 -2.39
CA PHE A 18 -0.26 -7.94 -2.04
C PHE A 18 0.14 -9.05 -3.02
N PRO A 19 -0.66 -10.08 -3.30
CA PRO A 19 -0.36 -11.04 -4.36
C PRO A 19 -0.34 -10.40 -5.76
N MET A 20 -1.21 -9.39 -6.00
CA MET A 20 -1.23 -8.71 -7.30
C MET A 20 0.05 -7.90 -7.54
N SER A 21 0.57 -7.20 -6.54
CA SER A 21 1.86 -6.49 -6.61
C SER A 21 2.99 -7.42 -7.03
N TYR A 22 3.08 -8.60 -6.44
CA TYR A 22 4.05 -9.61 -6.81
C TYR A 22 3.93 -10.00 -8.28
N ARG A 23 2.72 -10.28 -8.76
CA ARG A 23 2.46 -10.64 -10.17
C ARG A 23 2.76 -9.50 -11.12
N MET A 24 2.39 -8.27 -10.79
CA MET A 24 2.67 -7.09 -11.61
C MET A 24 4.18 -6.86 -11.76
N ARG A 25 4.97 -7.09 -10.71
CA ARG A 25 6.44 -7.03 -10.81
C ARG A 25 7.01 -8.14 -11.68
N GLN A 26 6.43 -9.33 -11.72
CA GLN A 26 6.82 -10.37 -12.67
C GLN A 26 6.51 -9.98 -14.12
N ILE A 27 5.34 -9.38 -14.36
CA ILE A 27 4.96 -8.89 -15.71
C ILE A 27 5.93 -7.81 -16.18
N GLU A 28 6.28 -6.84 -15.32
CA GLU A 28 7.24 -5.78 -15.63
C GLU A 28 8.61 -6.34 -16.04
N LYS A 29 9.09 -7.40 -15.38
CA LYS A 29 10.34 -8.08 -15.74
C LYS A 29 10.28 -8.81 -17.08
N LEU A 30 9.12 -9.40 -17.40
CA LEU A 30 8.92 -10.16 -18.64
C LEU A 30 8.64 -9.25 -19.84
N MET A 31 8.14 -8.05 -19.60
CA MET A 31 7.73 -7.08 -20.63
C MET A 31 8.41 -5.73 -20.39
N PRO A 32 9.70 -5.56 -20.76
CA PRO A 32 10.44 -4.31 -20.47
C PRO A 32 9.87 -3.06 -21.12
N ASP A 33 9.07 -3.22 -22.17
CA ASP A 33 8.41 -2.11 -22.87
C ASP A 33 7.06 -1.72 -22.24
N LEU A 34 6.61 -2.45 -21.21
CA LEU A 34 5.41 -2.14 -20.45
C LEU A 34 5.72 -1.07 -19.40
N GLU A 35 4.86 -0.07 -19.33
CA GLU A 35 4.88 0.93 -18.27
C GLU A 35 3.76 0.64 -17.25
N ILE A 36 4.12 0.52 -15.98
CA ILE A 36 3.16 0.42 -14.89
C ILE A 36 3.04 1.77 -14.22
N ILE A 37 1.86 2.35 -14.28
CA ILE A 37 1.52 3.64 -13.67
C ILE A 37 0.82 3.35 -12.34
N HIS A 38 1.48 3.72 -11.23
CA HIS A 38 0.92 3.56 -9.90
C HIS A 38 -0.15 4.62 -9.61
N ARG A 39 -1.34 4.16 -9.24
CA ARG A 39 -2.47 4.99 -8.85
C ARG A 39 -2.92 4.69 -7.43
N SER A 40 -3.08 5.72 -6.65
CA SER A 40 -3.61 5.59 -5.29
C SER A 40 -5.10 5.27 -5.32
N PHE A 41 -5.50 4.27 -4.52
CA PHE A 41 -6.89 3.95 -4.24
C PHE A 41 -7.06 3.75 -2.73
N ALA A 42 -7.92 4.52 -2.08
CA ALA A 42 -8.10 4.42 -0.64
C ALA A 42 -9.32 3.55 -0.31
N LEU A 43 -9.09 2.42 0.34
CA LEU A 43 -10.16 1.59 0.92
C LEU A 43 -10.75 2.26 2.17
N VAL A 44 -9.88 2.79 3.02
CA VAL A 44 -10.23 3.50 4.25
C VAL A 44 -9.55 4.86 4.22
N ARG A 45 -10.30 5.88 3.90
CA ARG A 45 -9.80 7.25 3.84
C ARG A 45 -9.82 7.93 5.21
N GLU A 46 -10.91 7.71 5.95
CA GLU A 46 -11.17 8.29 7.27
C GLU A 46 -11.63 7.19 8.23
N GLU A 47 -11.52 7.43 9.52
CA GLU A 47 -11.91 6.44 10.53
C GLU A 47 -13.39 6.05 10.43
N TYR A 48 -14.25 7.00 10.05
CA TYR A 48 -15.66 6.75 9.81
C TYR A 48 -15.94 5.71 8.71
N ASP A 49 -15.02 5.49 7.80
CA ASP A 49 -15.18 4.45 6.76
C ASP A 49 -15.24 3.05 7.37
N PHE A 50 -14.54 2.81 8.49
CA PHE A 50 -14.65 1.55 9.23
C PHE A 50 -16.06 1.34 9.79
N ASP A 51 -16.68 2.39 10.34
CA ASP A 51 -18.05 2.33 10.87
C ASP A 51 -19.05 2.00 9.76
N VAL A 52 -18.88 2.62 8.59
CA VAL A 52 -19.75 2.39 7.44
C VAL A 52 -19.62 0.97 6.89
N MET A 53 -18.40 0.43 6.82
CA MET A 53 -18.15 -0.88 6.20
C MET A 53 -18.37 -2.05 7.17
N PHE A 54 -18.04 -1.86 8.46
CA PHE A 54 -17.91 -2.97 9.41
C PHE A 54 -18.69 -2.75 10.73
N GLY A 55 -19.35 -1.61 10.90
CA GLY A 55 -20.02 -1.25 12.14
C GLY A 55 -19.13 -0.50 13.14
N SER A 56 -17.87 -0.91 13.28
CA SER A 56 -16.83 -0.20 14.03
C SER A 56 -15.44 -0.64 13.56
N ARG A 57 -14.42 0.12 13.94
CA ARG A 57 -13.01 -0.25 13.64
C ARG A 57 -12.58 -1.49 14.42
N GLU A 58 -13.09 -1.68 15.63
CA GLU A 58 -12.84 -2.85 16.46
C GLU A 58 -13.45 -4.12 15.84
N GLU A 59 -14.68 -4.03 15.33
CA GLU A 59 -15.38 -5.15 14.68
C GLU A 59 -14.77 -5.52 13.33
N ALA A 60 -14.15 -4.55 12.66
CA ALA A 60 -13.51 -4.76 11.36
C ALA A 60 -12.44 -5.85 11.36
N LYS A 61 -11.75 -6.08 12.50
CA LYS A 61 -10.55 -6.92 12.56
C LYS A 61 -10.82 -8.36 12.09
N GLU A 62 -11.84 -9.02 12.61
CA GLU A 62 -12.14 -10.42 12.26
C GLU A 62 -12.62 -10.55 10.81
N GLU A 63 -13.43 -9.62 10.33
CA GLU A 63 -13.92 -9.64 8.95
C GLU A 63 -12.76 -9.41 7.96
N ILE A 64 -11.89 -8.45 8.23
CA ILE A 64 -10.71 -8.18 7.41
C ILE A 64 -9.75 -9.38 7.41
N LEU A 65 -9.56 -10.05 8.54
CA LEU A 65 -8.75 -11.27 8.60
C LEU A 65 -9.34 -12.41 7.74
N GLY A 66 -10.66 -12.50 7.63
CA GLY A 66 -11.32 -13.39 6.67
C GLY A 66 -10.94 -13.05 5.21
N HIS A 67 -10.86 -11.76 4.86
CA HIS A 67 -10.35 -11.35 3.55
C HIS A 67 -8.86 -11.71 3.37
N TRP A 68 -8.05 -11.63 4.42
CA TRP A 68 -6.64 -12.06 4.36
C TRP A 68 -6.50 -13.56 4.10
N GLU A 69 -7.37 -14.38 4.67
CA GLU A 69 -7.40 -15.83 4.40
C GLU A 69 -7.60 -16.10 2.91
N HIS A 70 -8.62 -15.47 2.30
CA HIS A 70 -8.87 -15.59 0.87
C HIS A 70 -7.73 -15.02 0.01
N ALA A 71 -7.16 -13.90 0.42
CA ALA A 71 -6.02 -13.30 -0.29
C ALA A 71 -4.78 -14.20 -0.21
N ASN A 72 -4.55 -14.87 0.92
CA ASN A 72 -3.46 -15.81 1.10
C ASN A 72 -3.61 -17.07 0.24
N GLU A 73 -4.85 -17.54 0.02
CA GLU A 73 -5.12 -18.64 -0.94
C GLU A 73 -4.73 -18.24 -2.37
N ASN A 74 -4.86 -16.95 -2.71
CA ASN A 74 -4.49 -16.38 -4.01
C ASN A 74 -3.02 -15.93 -4.09
N ASP A 75 -2.30 -15.89 -2.98
CA ASP A 75 -0.89 -15.52 -2.97
C ASP A 75 -0.02 -16.73 -3.33
N ASP A 76 0.71 -16.63 -4.43
CA ASP A 76 1.56 -17.70 -4.93
C ASP A 76 2.61 -18.16 -3.89
N LEU A 77 2.95 -17.30 -2.94
CA LEU A 77 3.93 -17.55 -1.89
C LEU A 77 3.31 -17.79 -0.50
N HIS A 78 1.99 -17.65 -0.35
CA HIS A 78 1.26 -17.81 0.92
C HIS A 78 1.88 -17.06 2.10
N ARG A 79 2.17 -15.75 1.92
CA ARG A 79 3.00 -14.95 2.82
C ARG A 79 2.29 -14.35 4.03
N PHE A 80 0.96 -14.37 4.07
CA PHE A 80 0.20 -13.69 5.13
C PHE A 80 0.39 -14.33 6.51
N ASN A 81 0.72 -13.52 7.50
CA ASN A 81 0.75 -13.93 8.90
C ASN A 81 -0.57 -13.55 9.61
N ILE A 82 -1.62 -14.30 9.36
CA ILE A 82 -2.97 -14.04 9.85
C ILE A 82 -3.04 -14.17 11.37
N GLU A 83 -2.44 -15.24 11.92
CA GLU A 83 -2.44 -15.47 13.36
C GLU A 83 -1.64 -14.42 14.14
N GLY A 84 -0.55 -13.93 13.58
CA GLY A 84 0.20 -12.81 14.13
C GLY A 84 -0.64 -11.54 14.19
N MET A 85 -1.38 -11.24 13.12
CA MET A 85 -2.26 -10.08 13.09
C MET A 85 -3.44 -10.23 14.05
N ARG A 86 -4.02 -11.43 14.20
CA ARG A 86 -5.09 -11.67 15.16
C ARG A 86 -4.67 -11.38 16.58
N LYS A 87 -3.40 -11.66 16.92
CA LYS A 87 -2.81 -11.43 18.25
C LYS A 87 -2.25 -10.02 18.44
N ALA A 88 -2.07 -9.25 17.36
CA ALA A 88 -1.55 -7.90 17.45
C ALA A 88 -2.53 -6.99 18.23
N ASP A 89 -1.98 -6.06 19.00
CA ASP A 89 -2.72 -5.19 19.91
C ASP A 89 -3.17 -3.86 19.28
N PHE A 90 -2.97 -3.69 17.98
CA PHE A 90 -3.42 -2.51 17.25
C PHE A 90 -4.63 -2.81 16.36
N LEU A 91 -5.41 -1.78 16.07
CA LEU A 91 -6.51 -1.81 15.13
C LEU A 91 -5.99 -1.70 13.68
N PHE A 92 -6.79 -2.14 12.71
CA PHE A 92 -6.38 -2.03 11.30
C PHE A 92 -6.05 -0.59 10.91
N PRO A 93 -4.94 -0.37 10.19
CA PRO A 93 -4.55 0.95 9.73
C PRO A 93 -5.50 1.49 8.65
N GLY A 94 -5.60 2.81 8.56
CA GLY A 94 -6.21 3.50 7.43
C GLY A 94 -5.26 3.57 6.23
N SER A 95 -5.80 4.01 5.08
CA SER A 95 -5.08 4.02 3.80
C SER A 95 -4.11 5.18 3.62
N MET A 96 -4.46 6.36 4.13
CA MET A 96 -3.87 7.62 3.65
C MET A 96 -2.37 7.76 3.92
N LYS A 97 -1.88 7.38 5.11
CA LYS A 97 -0.45 7.50 5.42
C LYS A 97 0.42 6.63 4.52
N GLY A 98 -0.01 5.39 4.26
CA GLY A 98 0.68 4.49 3.33
C GLY A 98 0.67 5.00 1.90
N LEU A 99 -0.47 5.51 1.42
CA LEU A 99 -0.59 6.09 0.08
C LEU A 99 0.31 7.32 -0.10
N LEU A 100 0.34 8.22 0.89
CA LEU A 100 1.22 9.38 0.89
C LEU A 100 2.70 8.96 0.90
N ALA A 101 3.05 7.94 1.69
CA ALA A 101 4.41 7.41 1.75
C ALA A 101 4.90 6.87 0.40
N CYS A 102 4.06 6.10 -0.29
CA CYS A 102 4.36 5.58 -1.63
C CYS A 102 4.48 6.70 -2.67
N LYS A 103 3.56 7.67 -2.66
CA LYS A 103 3.59 8.80 -3.60
C LYS A 103 4.80 9.71 -3.37
N ALA A 104 5.19 9.95 -2.11
CA ALA A 104 6.41 10.66 -1.76
C ALA A 104 7.66 9.94 -2.30
N ALA A 105 7.69 8.62 -2.21
CA ALA A 105 8.78 7.82 -2.77
C ALA A 105 8.88 7.96 -4.29
N TYR A 106 7.75 8.03 -4.98
CA TYR A 106 7.74 8.31 -6.42
C TYR A 106 8.39 9.65 -6.75
N PHE A 107 8.05 10.70 -6.03
CA PHE A 107 8.65 12.02 -6.24
C PHE A 107 10.14 12.07 -5.86
N ALA A 108 10.55 11.28 -4.88
CA ALA A 108 11.94 11.20 -4.45
C ALA A 108 12.83 10.39 -5.39
N GLY A 109 12.32 9.31 -5.99
CA GLY A 109 13.17 8.37 -6.75
C GLY A 109 12.47 7.62 -7.89
N GLY A 110 11.27 8.04 -8.31
CA GLY A 110 10.55 7.45 -9.44
C GLY A 110 9.83 6.14 -9.13
N SER A 111 9.45 5.42 -10.17
CA SER A 111 8.64 4.20 -10.08
C SER A 111 9.30 3.09 -9.27
N ALA A 112 10.62 2.91 -9.37
CA ALA A 112 11.35 1.91 -8.58
C ALA A 112 11.24 2.18 -7.09
N SER A 113 11.41 3.42 -6.65
CA SER A 113 11.24 3.80 -5.23
C SER A 113 9.81 3.66 -4.76
N TYR A 114 8.83 3.94 -5.62
CA TYR A 114 7.43 3.66 -5.32
C TYR A 114 7.20 2.17 -5.02
N TRP A 115 7.66 1.30 -5.91
CA TRP A 115 7.58 -0.15 -5.72
C TRP A 115 8.21 -0.60 -4.40
N ASP A 116 9.41 -0.13 -4.11
CA ASP A 116 10.14 -0.54 -2.91
C ASP A 116 9.38 -0.16 -1.63
N VAL A 117 8.83 1.05 -1.55
CA VAL A 117 8.03 1.48 -0.40
C VAL A 117 6.70 0.75 -0.33
N PHE A 118 6.02 0.56 -1.46
CA PHE A 118 4.76 -0.17 -1.51
C PHE A 118 4.92 -1.61 -1.02
N ASP A 119 5.93 -2.33 -1.52
CA ASP A 119 6.22 -3.69 -1.09
C ASP A 119 6.65 -3.74 0.39
N ALA A 120 7.45 -2.77 0.86
CA ALA A 120 7.88 -2.70 2.25
C ALA A 120 6.71 -2.50 3.21
N LEU A 121 5.78 -1.60 2.90
CA LEU A 121 4.59 -1.36 3.72
C LEU A 121 3.65 -2.58 3.74
N GLN A 122 3.44 -3.22 2.60
CA GLN A 122 2.65 -4.43 2.53
C GLN A 122 3.29 -5.58 3.32
N ASN A 123 4.59 -5.77 3.19
CA ASN A 123 5.32 -6.77 3.96
C ASN A 123 5.29 -6.47 5.47
N ALA A 124 5.44 -5.21 5.86
CA ALA A 124 5.34 -4.79 7.25
C ALA A 124 3.97 -5.14 7.85
N LEU A 125 2.89 -4.86 7.14
CA LEU A 125 1.53 -5.15 7.62
C LEU A 125 1.18 -6.63 7.54
N PHE A 126 1.27 -7.24 6.34
CA PHE A 126 0.71 -8.58 6.09
C PHE A 126 1.59 -9.72 6.60
N VAL A 127 2.90 -9.53 6.69
CA VAL A 127 3.87 -10.56 7.10
C VAL A 127 4.41 -10.31 8.49
N GLN A 128 4.85 -9.08 8.77
CA GLN A 128 5.50 -8.73 10.04
C GLN A 128 4.50 -8.24 11.10
N ASN A 129 3.26 -7.97 10.73
CA ASN A 129 2.18 -7.46 11.59
C ASN A 129 2.58 -6.18 12.35
N ARG A 130 3.18 -5.24 11.62
CA ARG A 130 3.55 -3.91 12.10
C ARG A 130 2.48 -2.90 11.69
N ASN A 131 2.19 -1.95 12.58
CA ASN A 131 1.17 -0.93 12.33
C ASN A 131 1.69 0.17 11.41
N ILE A 132 1.40 0.08 10.12
CA ILE A 132 1.81 1.07 9.11
C ILE A 132 1.04 2.41 9.20
N GLU A 133 0.14 2.58 10.15
CA GLU A 133 -0.43 3.88 10.49
C GLU A 133 0.48 4.70 11.41
N GLU A 134 1.44 4.05 12.09
CA GLU A 134 2.45 4.70 12.89
C GLU A 134 3.58 5.24 12.01
N LEU A 135 3.89 6.54 12.16
CA LEU A 135 4.93 7.19 11.34
C LEU A 135 6.31 6.56 11.56
N ASP A 136 6.62 6.14 12.78
CA ASP A 136 7.90 5.51 13.09
C ASP A 136 8.09 4.21 12.29
N ILE A 137 7.02 3.42 12.13
CA ILE A 137 7.03 2.20 11.32
C ILE A 137 7.22 2.53 9.82
N ILE A 138 6.54 3.56 9.32
CA ILE A 138 6.77 4.04 7.96
C ILE A 138 8.21 4.49 7.77
N TYR A 139 8.77 5.27 8.70
CA TYR A 139 10.15 5.74 8.65
C TYR A 139 11.17 4.60 8.64
N GLU A 140 10.92 3.55 9.43
CA GLU A 140 11.74 2.34 9.42
C GLU A 140 11.69 1.65 8.04
N CYS A 141 10.49 1.48 7.46
CA CYS A 141 10.34 0.91 6.12
C CYS A 141 11.11 1.72 5.05
N ILE A 142 11.10 3.06 5.12
CA ILE A 142 11.86 3.91 4.19
C ILE A 142 13.36 3.69 4.34
N ARG A 143 13.87 3.69 5.57
CA ARG A 143 15.31 3.52 5.85
C ARG A 143 15.83 2.13 5.50
N GLU A 144 15.07 1.09 5.80
CA GLU A 144 15.41 -0.31 5.52
C GLU A 144 15.56 -0.58 4.00
N ASN A 145 14.89 0.20 3.16
CA ASN A 145 14.94 0.06 1.70
C ASN A 145 15.96 0.98 1.02
N GLY A 146 16.84 1.65 1.78
CA GLY A 146 17.93 2.46 1.23
C GLY A 146 17.48 3.71 0.49
N ILE A 147 16.27 4.19 0.76
CA ILE A 147 15.73 5.42 0.19
C ILE A 147 16.33 6.61 0.95
N ASP A 148 16.67 7.67 0.21
CA ASP A 148 17.09 8.94 0.81
C ASP A 148 15.96 9.50 1.68
N PHE A 149 16.09 9.31 2.98
CA PHE A 149 15.05 9.64 3.95
C PHE A 149 14.73 11.13 3.96
N GLU A 150 15.73 12.00 3.93
CA GLU A 150 15.51 13.45 3.98
C GLU A 150 14.75 13.93 2.75
N LYS A 151 15.15 13.46 1.58
CA LYS A 151 14.45 13.77 0.33
C LYS A 151 13.02 13.22 0.31
N TRP A 152 12.83 11.99 0.76
CA TRP A 152 11.51 11.39 0.89
C TRP A 152 10.62 12.17 1.88
N GLU A 153 11.15 12.54 3.05
CA GLU A 153 10.40 13.28 4.09
C GLU A 153 9.94 14.66 3.60
N GLN A 154 10.78 15.38 2.83
CA GLN A 154 10.41 16.63 2.18
C GLN A 154 9.18 16.44 1.28
N HIS A 155 9.17 15.39 0.47
CA HIS A 155 8.04 15.07 -0.40
C HIS A 155 6.82 14.59 0.41
N TYR A 156 7.02 13.78 1.46
CA TYR A 156 5.93 13.31 2.32
C TYR A 156 5.13 14.46 2.95
N ASN A 157 5.83 15.51 3.37
CA ASN A 157 5.24 16.72 3.95
C ASN A 157 4.74 17.74 2.91
N SER A 158 4.94 17.48 1.64
CA SER A 158 4.59 18.40 0.54
C SER A 158 3.11 18.37 0.20
N ASN A 159 2.52 19.53 -0.11
CA ASN A 159 1.17 19.62 -0.65
C ASN A 159 1.06 18.94 -2.02
N ASN A 160 2.11 18.98 -2.85
CA ASN A 160 2.11 18.32 -4.16
C ASN A 160 1.84 16.80 -4.04
N THR A 161 2.38 16.15 -3.01
CA THR A 161 2.13 14.73 -2.76
C THR A 161 0.68 14.47 -2.38
N LYS A 162 0.12 15.30 -1.52
CA LYS A 162 -1.31 15.22 -1.14
C LYS A 162 -2.22 15.41 -2.34
N GLU A 163 -1.97 16.43 -3.14
CA GLU A 163 -2.73 16.73 -4.36
C GLU A 163 -2.63 15.58 -5.38
N ALA A 164 -1.46 14.96 -5.53
CA ALA A 164 -1.27 13.84 -6.43
C ALA A 164 -2.08 12.59 -5.98
N VAL A 165 -2.11 12.30 -4.68
CA VAL A 165 -2.97 11.23 -4.12
C VAL A 165 -4.44 11.55 -4.36
N GLU A 166 -4.89 12.77 -4.03
CA GLU A 166 -6.29 13.19 -4.24
C GLU A 166 -6.72 13.09 -5.71
N LYS A 167 -5.83 13.45 -6.64
CA LYS A 167 -6.08 13.31 -8.07
C LYS A 167 -6.30 11.87 -8.48
N ASP A 168 -5.49 10.94 -7.97
CA ASP A 168 -5.69 9.51 -8.24
C ASP A 168 -7.00 8.99 -7.64
N LEU A 169 -7.35 9.42 -6.41
CA LEU A 169 -8.61 9.03 -5.77
C LEU A 169 -9.84 9.52 -6.55
N LEU A 170 -9.76 10.71 -7.15
CA LEU A 170 -10.80 11.23 -8.01
C LEU A 170 -10.88 10.44 -9.33
N LEU A 171 -9.75 10.11 -9.91
CA LEU A 171 -9.67 9.31 -11.14
C LEU A 171 -10.29 7.91 -10.94
N ALA A 172 -10.07 7.29 -9.80
CA ALA A 172 -10.60 5.97 -9.47
C ALA A 172 -12.14 5.91 -9.38
N ARG A 173 -12.82 7.06 -9.31
CA ARG A 173 -14.29 7.16 -9.24
C ARG A 173 -14.97 7.28 -10.63
N GLN A 174 -14.17 7.44 -11.67
CA GLN A 174 -14.65 7.57 -13.06
C GLN A 174 -14.84 6.19 -13.71
#